data_d74a747054684463e92c854b904ee9ad
#
_entry.id   d74a747054684463e92c854b904ee9ad
#
_cell.length_a   1.000
_cell.length_b   1.000
_cell.length_c   1.000
_cell.angle_alpha   90.00
_cell.angle_beta   90.00
_cell.angle_gamma   90.00
#
_symmetry.space_group_name_H-M   'P 1'
#
loop_
_entity.id
_entity.type
_entity.pdbx_description
1 polymer ?
#
loop_
_entity_poly.entity_id
_entity_poly.type
_entity_poly.pdbx_seq_one_letter_code
_entity_poly.pdbx_strand_id
1 'polypeptide(L)'
;MPSIVPDPAQPSLPNRISARTLVIAGAFLVVATLATSQTIGSPNTVTADPPIPHPKTTPCTVPLFSDVAFADFTPKSYTYTPACAGPWSKVILIATFQINAGRQFDRTANIWLGGVNIYFGTTAEPSHDVSRTWHIQRDLTDYSALLTNPQAGEVDLGNLVNSTYTSVLHGSAFLQFYPPDAANPAPITADLVLPMSSGPTGETVALNTTTDQLAATFTLPTTVERAYLDVLAQSQSNDEFWYACVPNDVAAELFSCGNTGFRESEVTIDGQPAGVAPVYPWIYTGGIDPYLWRPIPGVQTLNFVPYRVDLTPFAGTLSDGNPHTVALSVFNANSYFSATATLLIYEDHGSTQVTGAILKNTLTAQPSPKVTENLTMVQGLPRGFVTVTSGRRFTVQGYVNTSHGKVTTAVEQTINFSNRQYFKITPTVYIQNITQQTDIRSTTNTSDNTGTHQLAVHQRWPLTVDLSQITNPDGSLNQTTTIEQTYHKALTNSDDGTTTFSSLVSNTVRPSDTLQFDSSFNLIGNSGQASSQHYKASDSTGFCYSRTLTAAGGVLTGVVKGCSGE
;
A
#
# COMPACT_ATOMS: atom_id res chain seq x y z
N MET A 1 4.60 9.28 22.76
CA MET A 1 6.07 9.44 22.81
C MET A 1 6.39 10.78 22.16
N PRO A 2 7.21 11.67 22.73
CA PRO A 2 7.55 12.92 22.07
C PRO A 2 8.54 12.66 20.93
N SER A 3 8.16 13.00 19.71
CA SER A 3 9.04 13.05 18.55
C SER A 3 9.94 14.26 18.68
N ILE A 4 11.25 14.06 18.68
CA ILE A 4 12.23 15.13 18.59
C ILE A 4 12.46 15.40 17.11
N VAL A 5 11.90 16.51 16.60
CA VAL A 5 12.25 17.09 15.31
C VAL A 5 13.14 18.28 15.55
N PRO A 6 14.35 18.39 15.01
CA PRO A 6 15.10 19.63 14.95
C PRO A 6 14.89 20.34 13.61
N ASP A 7 14.71 21.66 13.71
CA ASP A 7 14.51 22.66 12.67
C ASP A 7 15.73 22.81 11.72
N PRO A 8 15.57 23.06 10.42
CA PRO A 8 16.69 23.16 9.48
C PRO A 8 17.22 24.57 9.33
N ALA A 9 18.51 24.75 9.57
CA ALA A 9 19.27 25.92 9.13
C ALA A 9 20.01 25.61 7.82
N GLN A 10 19.82 26.43 6.79
CA GLN A 10 20.59 26.40 5.54
C GLN A 10 22.01 26.96 5.72
N PRO A 11 22.97 26.47 4.93
CA PRO A 11 23.94 27.39 4.33
C PRO A 11 24.28 27.12 2.86
N SER A 12 24.76 28.21 2.25
CA SER A 12 25.18 28.56 0.92
C SER A 12 26.29 27.72 0.28
N LEU A 13 26.22 27.65 -1.10
CA LEU A 13 27.22 27.12 -2.05
C LEU A 13 28.54 27.88 -2.06
N PRO A 14 29.65 27.24 -2.57
CA PRO A 14 30.14 27.59 -3.90
C PRO A 14 30.83 26.50 -4.77
N ASN A 15 30.67 26.72 -6.10
CA ASN A 15 31.60 26.58 -7.24
C ASN A 15 32.35 25.29 -7.63
N ARG A 16 31.94 24.85 -8.86
CA ARG A 16 32.65 24.39 -10.07
C ARG A 16 34.04 23.75 -9.98
N ILE A 17 34.14 22.55 -10.60
CA ILE A 17 35.23 22.19 -11.51
C ILE A 17 34.71 21.17 -12.56
N SER A 18 35.13 21.35 -13.81
CA SER A 18 34.81 20.55 -15.00
C SER A 18 35.67 19.27 -15.09
N ALA A 19 35.11 18.18 -15.61
CA ALA A 19 35.92 17.08 -16.15
C ALA A 19 35.18 16.23 -17.20
N ARG A 20 35.90 15.89 -18.17
CA ARG A 20 35.77 15.30 -19.48
C ARG A 20 34.98 13.98 -19.52
N THR A 21 34.14 13.89 -20.54
CA THR A 21 33.41 12.72 -21.03
C THR A 21 34.39 11.64 -21.53
N LEU A 22 34.23 10.44 -20.98
CA LEU A 22 34.76 9.20 -21.58
C LEU A 22 33.57 8.26 -21.82
N VAL A 23 33.23 8.07 -23.10
CA VAL A 23 32.21 7.12 -23.53
C VAL A 23 32.84 5.73 -23.56
N ILE A 24 32.40 4.85 -22.65
CA ILE A 24 32.68 3.41 -22.76
C ILE A 24 31.34 2.73 -23.05
N ALA A 25 31.20 2.24 -24.27
CA ALA A 25 30.10 1.36 -24.66
C ALA A 25 30.31 -0.02 -24.00
N GLY A 26 29.65 -0.24 -22.88
CA GLY A 26 29.56 -1.54 -22.21
C GLY A 26 28.32 -2.28 -22.67
N ALA A 27 28.48 -3.42 -23.33
CA ALA A 27 27.37 -4.32 -23.65
C ALA A 27 26.78 -4.87 -22.36
N PHE A 28 25.53 -4.49 -22.04
CA PHE A 28 24.79 -5.04 -20.92
C PHE A 28 24.25 -6.41 -21.29
N LEU A 29 24.86 -7.46 -20.73
CA LEU A 29 24.25 -8.78 -20.66
C LEU A 29 23.28 -8.77 -19.46
N VAL A 30 22.00 -8.43 -19.68
CA VAL A 30 20.97 -8.57 -18.65
C VAL A 30 20.60 -10.04 -18.57
N VAL A 31 21.18 -10.76 -17.62
CA VAL A 31 20.73 -12.10 -17.25
C VAL A 31 19.50 -11.92 -16.36
N ALA A 32 18.31 -12.05 -16.95
CA ALA A 32 17.04 -12.04 -16.23
C ALA A 32 16.78 -13.41 -15.59
N THR A 33 17.32 -13.64 -14.40
CA THR A 33 16.79 -14.67 -13.50
C THR A 33 16.79 -14.10 -12.08
N LEU A 34 15.78 -13.28 -11.77
CA LEU A 34 15.49 -12.88 -10.38
C LEU A 34 14.66 -13.95 -9.65
N ALA A 35 15.08 -15.21 -9.68
CA ALA A 35 14.84 -16.09 -8.57
C ALA A 35 16.01 -15.88 -7.60
N THR A 36 16.00 -14.78 -6.83
CA THR A 36 16.95 -14.65 -5.73
C THR A 36 16.67 -15.81 -4.78
N SER A 37 17.51 -16.84 -4.81
CA SER A 37 17.43 -17.92 -3.85
C SER A 37 17.57 -17.29 -2.47
N GLN A 38 16.51 -17.37 -1.66
CA GLN A 38 16.53 -16.85 -0.30
C GLN A 38 17.54 -17.68 0.48
N THR A 39 18.68 -17.09 0.76
CA THR A 39 19.82 -17.79 1.37
C THR A 39 19.66 -17.76 2.89
N ILE A 40 19.63 -18.93 3.52
CA ILE A 40 19.68 -19.05 4.99
C ILE A 40 20.93 -18.31 5.50
N GLY A 41 20.77 -17.57 6.58
CA GLY A 41 21.80 -16.70 7.14
C GLY A 41 21.92 -15.32 6.48
N SER A 42 21.13 -15.05 5.41
CA SER A 42 21.11 -13.73 4.77
C SER A 42 20.40 -12.68 5.63
N PRO A 43 20.98 -11.48 5.78
CA PRO A 43 20.32 -10.33 6.42
C PRO A 43 19.48 -9.51 5.43
N ASN A 44 19.48 -9.83 4.13
CA ASN A 44 18.70 -9.11 3.13
C ASN A 44 17.21 -9.22 3.41
N THR A 45 16.50 -8.13 3.14
CA THR A 45 15.06 -8.07 3.35
C THR A 45 14.36 -9.02 2.37
N VAL A 46 13.45 -9.82 2.89
CA VAL A 46 12.82 -10.92 2.17
C VAL A 46 11.35 -11.04 2.53
N THR A 47 10.51 -11.33 1.51
CA THR A 47 9.09 -11.65 1.69
C THR A 47 8.77 -13.05 1.17
N ALA A 48 7.70 -13.65 1.70
CA ALA A 48 7.15 -14.90 1.21
C ALA A 48 6.21 -14.71 0.01
N ASP A 49 6.00 -13.47 -0.43
CA ASP A 49 5.08 -13.15 -1.52
C ASP A 49 5.48 -13.89 -2.82
N PRO A 50 4.51 -14.39 -3.61
CA PRO A 50 4.80 -15.03 -4.88
C PRO A 50 5.33 -14.01 -5.90
N PRO A 51 6.13 -14.44 -6.89
CA PRO A 51 6.34 -13.64 -8.07
C PRO A 51 5.02 -13.43 -8.81
N ILE A 52 4.92 -12.33 -9.55
CA ILE A 52 3.74 -12.06 -10.37
C ILE A 52 3.67 -13.10 -11.49
N PRO A 53 2.55 -13.86 -11.62
CA PRO A 53 2.37 -14.81 -12.70
C PRO A 53 2.45 -14.13 -14.08
N HIS A 54 3.18 -14.75 -15.01
CA HIS A 54 3.36 -14.22 -16.36
C HIS A 54 3.51 -15.37 -17.38
N PRO A 55 3.29 -15.13 -18.69
CA PRO A 55 3.58 -16.09 -19.74
C PRO A 55 5.05 -16.55 -19.72
N LYS A 56 5.29 -17.76 -20.24
CA LYS A 56 6.67 -18.27 -20.42
C LYS A 56 7.39 -17.66 -21.65
N THR A 57 6.75 -16.71 -22.33
CA THR A 57 7.34 -15.97 -23.45
C THR A 57 8.49 -15.09 -22.97
N THR A 58 9.46 -14.84 -23.83
CA THR A 58 10.57 -13.91 -23.52
C THR A 58 10.04 -12.49 -23.45
N PRO A 59 10.17 -11.77 -22.32
CA PRO A 59 9.71 -10.40 -22.21
C PRO A 59 10.59 -9.44 -23.00
N CYS A 60 10.00 -8.39 -23.53
CA CYS A 60 10.72 -7.19 -23.91
C CYS A 60 10.94 -6.34 -22.65
N THR A 61 12.15 -5.82 -22.44
CA THR A 61 12.51 -5.09 -21.21
C THR A 61 12.88 -3.65 -21.51
N VAL A 62 12.32 -2.71 -20.76
CA VAL A 62 12.63 -1.27 -20.85
C VAL A 62 13.13 -0.78 -19.51
N PRO A 63 14.39 -0.29 -19.41
CA PRO A 63 14.88 0.31 -18.17
C PRO A 63 14.20 1.66 -17.91
N LEU A 64 13.90 1.96 -16.65
CA LEU A 64 13.45 3.28 -16.21
C LEU A 64 14.63 4.07 -15.63
N PHE A 65 15.31 3.53 -14.66
CA PHE A 65 16.54 4.09 -14.09
C PHE A 65 17.45 2.96 -13.57
N SER A 66 18.75 3.26 -13.42
CA SER A 66 19.75 2.26 -13.00
C SER A 66 20.75 2.86 -12.02
N ASP A 67 20.91 2.20 -10.88
CA ASP A 67 21.86 2.52 -9.79
C ASP A 67 21.84 4.01 -9.38
N VAL A 68 20.63 4.54 -9.22
CA VAL A 68 20.43 5.93 -8.77
C VAL A 68 20.66 6.01 -7.27
N ALA A 69 21.53 6.93 -6.84
CA ALA A 69 21.80 7.21 -5.43
C ALA A 69 20.84 8.28 -4.89
N PHE A 70 20.27 8.00 -3.71
CA PHE A 70 19.38 8.90 -2.97
C PHE A 70 20.09 9.35 -1.69
N ALA A 71 20.67 10.55 -1.72
CA ALA A 71 21.42 11.14 -0.61
C ALA A 71 20.82 12.45 -0.09
N ASP A 72 19.76 12.94 -0.74
CA ASP A 72 19.03 14.16 -0.42
C ASP A 72 17.53 13.98 -0.69
N PHE A 73 16.75 15.03 -0.49
CA PHE A 73 15.29 15.04 -0.74
C PHE A 73 14.94 15.43 -2.18
N THR A 74 15.91 15.48 -3.10
CA THR A 74 15.64 15.84 -4.50
C THR A 74 15.15 14.62 -5.28
N PRO A 75 13.94 14.62 -5.82
CA PRO A 75 13.46 13.58 -6.71
C PRO A 75 14.37 13.42 -7.93
N LYS A 76 14.47 12.21 -8.46
CA LYS A 76 15.35 11.89 -9.59
C LYS A 76 14.50 11.59 -10.82
N SER A 77 14.57 12.50 -11.80
CA SER A 77 13.81 12.41 -13.04
C SER A 77 14.38 11.35 -13.99
N TYR A 78 13.50 10.71 -14.74
CA TYR A 78 13.84 9.83 -15.86
C TYR A 78 12.85 10.03 -17.02
N THR A 79 13.16 9.46 -18.16
CA THR A 79 12.26 9.46 -19.33
C THR A 79 11.98 8.02 -19.74
N TYR A 80 10.70 7.69 -19.84
CA TYR A 80 10.27 6.44 -20.45
C TYR A 80 10.02 6.66 -21.94
N THR A 81 10.60 5.78 -22.75
CA THR A 81 10.36 5.74 -24.20
C THR A 81 9.90 4.33 -24.56
N PRO A 82 8.69 4.17 -25.15
CA PRO A 82 8.21 2.86 -25.58
C PRO A 82 9.18 2.19 -26.55
N ALA A 83 9.60 0.97 -26.23
CA ALA A 83 10.47 0.16 -27.08
C ALA A 83 9.88 -1.23 -27.37
N CYS A 84 8.74 -1.54 -26.73
CA CYS A 84 8.08 -2.84 -26.83
C CYS A 84 6.70 -2.66 -27.48
N ALA A 85 6.45 -3.36 -28.57
CA ALA A 85 5.15 -3.29 -29.26
C ALA A 85 4.08 -4.09 -28.49
N GLY A 86 2.90 -3.50 -28.30
CA GLY A 86 1.70 -4.18 -27.79
C GLY A 86 0.93 -4.97 -28.86
N PRO A 87 -0.17 -5.65 -28.52
CA PRO A 87 -0.70 -5.76 -27.16
C PRO A 87 0.15 -6.66 -26.25
N TRP A 88 0.01 -6.50 -24.92
CA TRP A 88 0.74 -7.29 -23.93
C TRP A 88 -0.21 -8.15 -23.10
N SER A 89 0.19 -9.39 -22.82
CA SER A 89 -0.52 -10.27 -21.89
C SER A 89 -0.25 -9.86 -20.44
N LYS A 90 0.97 -9.38 -20.16
CA LYS A 90 1.39 -8.95 -18.83
C LYS A 90 2.43 -7.84 -18.92
N VAL A 91 2.33 -6.86 -18.04
CA VAL A 91 3.35 -5.82 -17.82
C VAL A 91 3.72 -5.81 -16.34
N ILE A 92 5.01 -5.98 -16.05
CA ILE A 92 5.52 -6.04 -14.67
C ILE A 92 6.58 -4.97 -14.48
N LEU A 93 6.39 -4.10 -13.48
CA LEU A 93 7.45 -3.28 -12.91
C LEU A 93 8.30 -4.15 -11.99
N ILE A 94 9.60 -4.14 -12.19
CA ILE A 94 10.59 -4.76 -11.31
C ILE A 94 11.50 -3.65 -10.80
N ALA A 95 11.62 -3.53 -9.46
CA ALA A 95 12.58 -2.62 -8.87
C ALA A 95 13.43 -3.34 -7.82
N THR A 96 14.67 -2.92 -7.74
CA THR A 96 15.65 -3.36 -6.76
C THR A 96 16.15 -2.14 -6.02
N PHE A 97 16.06 -2.17 -4.70
CA PHE A 97 16.59 -1.14 -3.83
C PHE A 97 17.63 -1.74 -2.89
N GLN A 98 18.56 -0.89 -2.49
CA GLN A 98 19.59 -1.21 -1.53
C GLN A 98 19.80 -0.04 -0.57
N ILE A 99 20.08 -0.34 0.69
CA ILE A 99 20.53 0.63 1.67
C ILE A 99 21.86 0.17 2.27
N ASN A 100 22.84 1.08 2.32
CA ASN A 100 24.15 0.80 2.89
C ASN A 100 24.07 0.67 4.42
N ALA A 101 25.03 -0.05 5.02
CA ALA A 101 25.19 -0.08 6.47
C ALA A 101 25.41 1.33 7.02
N GLY A 102 24.92 1.59 8.23
CA GLY A 102 25.04 2.87 8.89
C GLY A 102 23.70 3.32 9.53
N ARG A 103 23.72 4.48 10.19
CA ARG A 103 22.51 5.05 10.78
C ARG A 103 21.64 5.67 9.70
N GLN A 104 20.40 5.24 9.62
CA GLN A 104 19.33 5.83 8.81
C GLN A 104 17.98 5.32 9.34
N PHE A 105 16.90 5.95 8.89
CA PHE A 105 15.53 5.51 9.11
C PHE A 105 14.95 4.93 7.80
N ASP A 106 13.86 4.21 7.88
CA ASP A 106 13.04 3.89 6.72
C ASP A 106 12.48 5.18 6.09
N ARG A 107 12.24 5.12 4.79
CA ARG A 107 11.77 6.23 3.97
C ARG A 107 10.60 5.77 3.11
N THR A 108 9.75 6.70 2.69
CA THR A 108 8.81 6.43 1.62
C THR A 108 9.52 6.46 0.28
N ALA A 109 9.10 5.60 -0.63
CA ALA A 109 9.61 5.51 -1.99
C ALA A 109 8.45 5.48 -2.98
N ASN A 110 8.45 6.38 -3.94
CA ASN A 110 7.48 6.48 -5.02
C ASN A 110 8.18 6.40 -6.37
N ILE A 111 7.54 5.73 -7.34
CA ILE A 111 7.90 5.80 -8.75
C ILE A 111 6.68 6.31 -9.50
N TRP A 112 6.87 7.39 -10.24
CA TRP A 112 5.86 8.10 -10.99
C TRP A 112 6.15 8.01 -12.48
N LEU A 113 5.10 7.92 -13.31
CA LEU A 113 5.20 7.92 -14.76
C LEU A 113 4.00 8.67 -15.35
N GLY A 114 4.24 9.78 -16.06
CA GLY A 114 3.17 10.60 -16.63
C GLY A 114 2.15 11.10 -15.61
N GLY A 115 2.59 11.40 -14.38
CA GLY A 115 1.73 11.80 -13.26
C GLY A 115 1.10 10.64 -12.50
N VAL A 116 1.15 9.40 -13.02
CA VAL A 116 0.58 8.20 -12.39
C VAL A 116 1.57 7.57 -11.44
N ASN A 117 1.12 7.24 -10.23
CA ASN A 117 1.91 6.45 -9.29
C ASN A 117 1.94 4.98 -9.72
N ILE A 118 3.09 4.51 -10.19
CA ILE A 118 3.30 3.11 -10.58
C ILE A 118 3.94 2.25 -9.49
N TYR A 119 4.43 2.86 -8.41
CA TYR A 119 4.91 2.20 -7.21
C TYR A 119 4.86 3.16 -6.01
N PHE A 120 4.44 2.65 -4.86
CA PHE A 120 4.52 3.30 -3.57
C PHE A 120 4.81 2.24 -2.49
N GLY A 121 5.79 2.50 -1.63
CA GLY A 121 6.16 1.64 -0.51
C GLY A 121 7.08 2.35 0.46
N THR A 122 7.51 1.63 1.51
CA THR A 122 8.62 2.07 2.36
C THR A 122 9.91 1.33 2.01
N THR A 123 11.05 1.88 2.39
CA THR A 123 12.36 1.24 2.28
C THR A 123 12.59 0.31 3.48
N ALA A 124 13.53 -0.61 3.36
CA ALA A 124 14.04 -1.32 4.53
C ALA A 124 14.86 -0.35 5.40
N GLU A 125 14.68 -0.42 6.73
CA GLU A 125 15.56 0.29 7.65
C GLU A 125 16.90 -0.44 7.77
N PRO A 126 18.07 0.24 7.69
CA PRO A 126 19.37 -0.41 7.80
C PRO A 126 19.65 -0.88 9.22
N SER A 127 20.61 -1.78 9.35
CA SER A 127 21.33 -1.92 10.60
C SER A 127 22.61 -1.09 10.56
N HIS A 128 23.22 -0.81 11.72
CA HIS A 128 24.46 -0.06 11.77
C HIS A 128 25.59 -0.74 10.97
N ASP A 129 25.62 -2.08 10.95
CA ASP A 129 26.74 -2.87 10.44
C ASP A 129 26.43 -3.63 9.13
N VAL A 130 25.17 -3.63 8.67
CA VAL A 130 24.75 -4.51 7.55
C VAL A 130 23.93 -3.73 6.52
N SER A 131 24.41 -3.74 5.28
CA SER A 131 23.64 -3.31 4.11
C SER A 131 22.48 -4.26 3.85
N ARG A 132 21.39 -3.74 3.28
CA ARG A 132 20.20 -4.53 2.94
C ARG A 132 19.78 -4.27 1.50
N THR A 133 19.37 -5.34 0.84
CA THR A 133 18.78 -5.28 -0.51
C THR A 133 17.40 -5.90 -0.48
N TRP A 134 16.46 -5.34 -1.23
CA TRP A 134 15.13 -5.91 -1.44
C TRP A 134 14.67 -5.71 -2.88
N HIS A 135 13.73 -6.55 -3.28
CA HIS A 135 13.15 -6.54 -4.62
C HIS A 135 11.64 -6.42 -4.53
N ILE A 136 11.06 -5.69 -5.44
CA ILE A 136 9.61 -5.58 -5.59
C ILE A 136 9.21 -5.91 -7.02
N GLN A 137 7.99 -6.46 -7.16
CA GLN A 137 7.30 -6.62 -8.43
C GLN A 137 5.91 -6.01 -8.31
N ARG A 138 5.46 -5.28 -9.34
CA ARG A 138 4.11 -4.75 -9.42
C ARG A 138 3.50 -5.03 -10.79
N ASP A 139 2.29 -5.57 -10.79
CA ASP A 139 1.51 -5.77 -12.01
C ASP A 139 0.96 -4.42 -12.47
N LEU A 140 1.37 -4.00 -13.66
CA LEU A 140 0.92 -2.78 -14.33
C LEU A 140 0.12 -3.07 -15.60
N THR A 141 -0.40 -4.29 -15.75
CA THR A 141 -1.11 -4.68 -16.98
C THR A 141 -2.32 -3.80 -17.24
N ASP A 142 -3.11 -3.46 -16.21
CA ASP A 142 -4.26 -2.53 -16.34
C ASP A 142 -3.85 -1.09 -16.71
N TYR A 143 -2.56 -0.75 -16.51
CA TYR A 143 -1.97 0.56 -16.82
C TYR A 143 -1.35 0.60 -18.23
N SER A 144 -1.62 -0.37 -19.10
CA SER A 144 -0.99 -0.52 -20.42
C SER A 144 -1.13 0.72 -21.31
N ALA A 145 -2.26 1.44 -21.25
CA ALA A 145 -2.47 2.65 -22.05
C ALA A 145 -1.43 3.75 -21.74
N LEU A 146 -1.00 3.88 -20.47
CA LEU A 146 0.06 4.81 -20.06
C LEU A 146 1.40 4.53 -20.75
N LEU A 147 1.65 3.25 -21.10
CA LEU A 147 2.93 2.73 -21.58
C LEU A 147 3.07 2.74 -23.10
N THR A 148 2.05 3.23 -23.82
CA THR A 148 2.04 3.29 -25.29
C THR A 148 2.78 4.51 -25.85
N ASN A 149 2.97 5.55 -25.04
CA ASN A 149 3.57 6.81 -25.44
C ASN A 149 4.79 7.17 -24.55
N PRO A 150 5.71 8.01 -25.02
CA PRO A 150 6.77 8.55 -24.19
C PRO A 150 6.19 9.33 -22.99
N GLN A 151 6.79 9.13 -21.81
CA GLN A 151 6.36 9.78 -20.57
C GLN A 151 7.56 10.33 -19.80
N ALA A 152 7.38 11.48 -19.16
CA ALA A 152 8.26 11.90 -18.09
C ALA A 152 8.01 11.04 -16.84
N GLY A 153 9.06 10.67 -16.16
CA GLY A 153 8.98 9.91 -14.92
C GLY A 153 9.87 10.49 -13.84
N GLU A 154 9.57 10.10 -12.61
CA GLU A 154 10.32 10.53 -11.44
C GLU A 154 10.34 9.41 -10.40
N VAL A 155 11.48 9.22 -9.74
CA VAL A 155 11.58 8.43 -8.52
C VAL A 155 11.81 9.38 -7.35
N ASP A 156 10.88 9.40 -6.43
CA ASP A 156 10.93 10.19 -5.20
C ASP A 156 11.22 9.26 -4.03
N LEU A 157 12.43 9.37 -3.50
CA LEU A 157 12.90 8.69 -2.31
C LEU A 157 13.77 9.68 -1.55
N GLY A 158 13.12 10.52 -0.73
CA GLY A 158 13.82 11.53 0.07
C GLY A 158 14.72 10.89 1.12
N ASN A 159 15.96 11.37 1.24
CA ASN A 159 16.90 10.89 2.23
C ASN A 159 17.73 12.06 2.81
N LEU A 160 18.26 11.88 4.00
CA LEU A 160 19.20 12.82 4.63
C LEU A 160 20.50 12.09 4.91
N VAL A 161 21.59 12.51 4.25
CA VAL A 161 22.92 11.96 4.50
C VAL A 161 23.83 13.05 5.06
N ASN A 162 24.39 12.80 6.23
CA ASN A 162 25.33 13.69 6.93
C ASN A 162 26.21 12.86 7.90
N SER A 163 26.94 13.52 8.80
CA SER A 163 27.79 12.84 9.80
C SER A 163 27.01 11.97 10.81
N THR A 164 25.70 12.21 10.99
CA THR A 164 24.85 11.44 11.90
C THR A 164 24.10 10.33 11.15
N TYR A 165 23.53 10.65 9.98
CA TYR A 165 22.79 9.74 9.12
C TYR A 165 23.68 9.39 7.93
N THR A 166 24.31 8.23 7.97
CA THR A 166 25.44 7.91 7.08
C THR A 166 25.06 6.97 5.95
N SER A 167 23.88 6.34 6.00
CA SER A 167 23.44 5.38 4.99
C SER A 167 22.90 6.08 3.74
N VAL A 168 23.32 5.59 2.58
CA VAL A 168 22.83 6.00 1.26
C VAL A 168 21.93 4.91 0.70
N LEU A 169 20.81 5.32 0.12
CA LEU A 169 19.90 4.44 -0.60
C LEU A 169 20.24 4.44 -2.09
N HIS A 170 20.11 3.29 -2.74
CA HIS A 170 20.29 3.10 -4.17
C HIS A 170 19.08 2.39 -4.76
N GLY A 171 18.77 2.64 -6.02
CA GLY A 171 17.66 2.02 -6.70
C GLY A 171 17.87 1.83 -8.19
N SER A 172 17.26 0.76 -8.72
CA SER A 172 17.13 0.48 -10.14
C SER A 172 15.72 -0.04 -10.42
N ALA A 173 15.15 0.32 -11.57
CA ALA A 173 13.85 -0.18 -12.00
C ALA A 173 13.76 -0.37 -13.51
N PHE A 174 12.98 -1.36 -13.94
CA PHE A 174 12.67 -1.63 -15.34
C PHE A 174 11.26 -2.23 -15.48
N LEU A 175 10.71 -2.13 -16.69
CA LEU A 175 9.45 -2.76 -17.08
C LEU A 175 9.71 -4.00 -17.92
N GLN A 176 8.98 -5.08 -17.65
CA GLN A 176 8.93 -6.28 -18.50
C GLN A 176 7.58 -6.39 -19.17
N PHE A 177 7.59 -6.49 -20.50
CA PHE A 177 6.42 -6.62 -21.34
C PHE A 177 6.38 -8.03 -21.92
N TYR A 178 5.38 -8.80 -21.54
CA TYR A 178 5.19 -10.18 -22.00
C TYR A 178 4.20 -10.20 -23.14
N PRO A 179 4.62 -10.64 -24.37
CA PRO A 179 3.68 -10.78 -25.47
C PRO A 179 2.65 -11.88 -25.17
N PRO A 180 1.44 -11.76 -25.73
CA PRO A 180 0.41 -12.78 -25.57
C PRO A 180 0.80 -14.09 -26.26
N ASP A 181 0.27 -15.20 -25.75
CA ASP A 181 0.28 -16.52 -26.39
C ASP A 181 -1.11 -17.16 -26.34
N ALA A 182 -1.27 -18.36 -26.90
CA ALA A 182 -2.57 -19.03 -26.95
C ALA A 182 -3.17 -19.35 -25.56
N ALA A 183 -2.32 -19.56 -24.55
CA ALA A 183 -2.75 -19.83 -23.18
C ALA A 183 -2.94 -18.55 -22.34
N ASN A 184 -2.31 -17.46 -22.76
CA ASN A 184 -2.29 -16.18 -22.08
C ASN A 184 -2.57 -15.05 -23.08
N PRO A 185 -3.83 -14.86 -23.53
CA PRO A 185 -4.20 -13.76 -24.42
C PRO A 185 -4.01 -12.41 -23.72
N ALA A 186 -3.92 -11.33 -24.49
CA ALA A 186 -3.93 -9.98 -23.94
C ALA A 186 -5.29 -9.72 -23.24
N PRO A 187 -5.31 -9.28 -22.00
CA PRO A 187 -6.55 -8.93 -21.31
C PRO A 187 -7.11 -7.60 -21.83
N ILE A 188 -8.38 -7.35 -21.55
CA ILE A 188 -8.96 -6.01 -21.69
C ILE A 188 -8.38 -5.14 -20.56
N THR A 189 -7.75 -4.04 -20.95
CA THR A 189 -7.13 -3.07 -20.02
C THR A 189 -7.83 -1.72 -20.13
N ALA A 190 -7.59 -0.82 -19.20
CA ALA A 190 -8.12 0.54 -19.28
C ALA A 190 -7.65 1.26 -20.54
N ASP A 191 -8.56 1.97 -21.21
CA ASP A 191 -8.27 2.83 -22.37
C ASP A 191 -7.57 4.11 -21.93
N LEU A 192 -7.95 4.65 -20.76
CA LEU A 192 -7.31 5.80 -20.15
C LEU A 192 -6.85 5.48 -18.72
N VAL A 193 -5.64 5.91 -18.41
CA VAL A 193 -5.02 5.83 -17.08
C VAL A 193 -4.68 7.26 -16.68
N LEU A 194 -5.50 7.84 -15.81
CA LEU A 194 -5.48 9.27 -15.50
C LEU A 194 -5.00 9.51 -14.07
N PRO A 195 -3.95 10.34 -13.89
CA PRO A 195 -3.49 10.69 -12.54
C PRO A 195 -4.45 11.65 -11.84
N MET A 196 -4.59 11.51 -10.53
CA MET A 196 -5.21 12.53 -9.70
C MET A 196 -4.19 13.57 -9.18
N SER A 197 -2.90 13.35 -9.40
CA SER A 197 -1.86 14.33 -9.05
C SER A 197 -1.83 15.49 -10.05
N SER A 198 -1.38 16.66 -9.60
CA SER A 198 -1.31 17.88 -10.42
C SER A 198 0.04 18.06 -11.13
N GLY A 199 1.09 17.39 -10.69
CA GLY A 199 2.43 17.52 -11.25
C GLY A 199 2.63 16.75 -12.57
N PRO A 200 3.50 17.21 -13.47
CA PRO A 200 3.74 16.52 -14.75
C PRO A 200 4.42 15.15 -14.58
N THR A 201 5.11 14.93 -13.49
CA THR A 201 5.72 13.65 -13.11
C THR A 201 4.92 12.94 -12.02
N GLY A 202 4.12 13.67 -11.23
CA GLY A 202 3.29 13.18 -10.15
C GLY A 202 3.83 13.53 -8.78
N GLU A 203 2.92 13.59 -7.81
CA GLU A 203 3.23 13.83 -6.40
C GLU A 203 2.12 13.26 -5.51
N THR A 204 2.42 13.00 -4.25
CA THR A 204 1.37 12.73 -3.25
C THR A 204 0.84 14.04 -2.68
N VAL A 205 -0.42 14.04 -2.26
CA VAL A 205 -1.05 15.18 -1.57
C VAL A 205 -1.18 14.85 -0.09
N ALA A 206 -0.74 15.77 0.77
CA ALA A 206 -0.91 15.65 2.21
C ALA A 206 -2.36 16.00 2.61
N LEU A 207 -3.08 15.02 3.16
CA LEU A 207 -4.40 15.20 3.74
C LEU A 207 -4.26 15.27 5.27
N ASN A 208 -4.28 16.49 5.82
CA ASN A 208 -3.98 16.74 7.23
C ASN A 208 -5.22 16.65 8.12
N THR A 209 -6.37 16.89 7.54
CA THR A 209 -7.68 16.91 8.22
C THR A 209 -8.74 16.14 7.44
N THR A 210 -9.86 15.84 8.07
CA THR A 210 -11.02 15.20 7.40
C THR A 210 -11.54 15.98 6.19
N THR A 211 -11.30 17.29 6.13
CA THR A 211 -11.82 18.15 5.05
C THR A 211 -10.86 18.37 3.90
N ASP A 212 -9.59 17.99 4.07
CA ASP A 212 -8.62 18.08 2.98
C ASP A 212 -8.92 17.03 1.91
N GLN A 213 -8.67 17.40 0.66
CA GLN A 213 -8.99 16.54 -0.48
C GLN A 213 -7.84 16.51 -1.49
N LEU A 214 -7.56 15.30 -1.98
CA LEU A 214 -6.92 15.11 -3.27
C LEU A 214 -8.03 15.14 -4.33
N ALA A 215 -8.08 16.15 -5.17
CA ALA A 215 -9.13 16.31 -6.16
C ALA A 215 -8.57 16.63 -7.54
N ALA A 216 -9.18 16.04 -8.57
CA ALA A 216 -8.87 16.33 -9.96
C ALA A 216 -10.16 16.41 -10.79
N THR A 217 -10.17 17.33 -11.77
CA THR A 217 -11.30 17.54 -12.67
C THR A 217 -10.95 17.02 -14.06
N PHE A 218 -11.80 16.14 -14.61
CA PHE A 218 -11.62 15.50 -15.90
C PHE A 218 -12.78 15.82 -16.83
N THR A 219 -12.49 16.09 -18.10
CA THR A 219 -13.45 15.98 -19.20
C THR A 219 -13.17 14.67 -19.90
N LEU A 220 -14.02 13.67 -19.66
CA LEU A 220 -13.83 12.30 -20.13
C LEU A 220 -14.46 12.12 -21.53
N PRO A 221 -14.07 11.06 -22.27
CA PRO A 221 -14.80 10.65 -23.48
C PRO A 221 -16.28 10.39 -23.20
N THR A 222 -17.12 10.63 -24.20
CA THR A 222 -18.57 10.37 -24.11
C THR A 222 -18.91 8.88 -24.24
N THR A 223 -17.92 7.99 -24.20
CA THR A 223 -17.99 6.54 -24.41
C THR A 223 -17.63 5.73 -23.18
N VAL A 224 -17.58 6.35 -21.98
CA VAL A 224 -17.23 5.63 -20.75
C VAL A 224 -18.24 4.54 -20.44
N GLU A 225 -17.77 3.30 -20.38
CA GLU A 225 -18.56 2.12 -20.02
C GLU A 225 -18.29 1.67 -18.57
N ARG A 226 -17.02 1.71 -18.14
CA ARG A 226 -16.60 1.33 -16.79
C ARG A 226 -15.56 2.32 -16.26
N ALA A 227 -15.56 2.52 -14.95
CA ALA A 227 -14.60 3.37 -14.28
C ALA A 227 -14.16 2.78 -12.93
N TYR A 228 -12.87 2.87 -12.63
CA TYR A 228 -12.30 2.45 -11.35
C TYR A 228 -11.34 3.50 -10.83
N LEU A 229 -11.21 3.59 -9.51
CA LEU A 229 -10.21 4.44 -8.85
C LEU A 229 -9.30 3.57 -7.97
N ASP A 230 -8.01 3.52 -8.30
CA ASP A 230 -6.99 2.89 -7.47
C ASP A 230 -6.47 3.92 -6.46
N VAL A 231 -6.70 3.67 -5.17
CA VAL A 231 -6.46 4.60 -4.05
C VAL A 231 -5.32 4.10 -3.19
N LEU A 232 -4.38 4.99 -2.86
CA LEU A 232 -3.38 4.82 -1.82
C LEU A 232 -3.45 6.01 -0.87
N ALA A 233 -3.67 5.76 0.42
CA ALA A 233 -3.64 6.75 1.50
C ALA A 233 -2.70 6.24 2.59
N GLN A 234 -1.44 6.66 2.51
CA GLN A 234 -0.38 6.24 3.42
C GLN A 234 -0.34 7.16 4.63
N SER A 235 -0.47 6.60 5.84
CA SER A 235 -0.42 7.34 7.09
C SER A 235 1.00 7.81 7.43
N GLN A 236 1.12 9.05 7.93
CA GLN A 236 2.38 9.70 8.25
C GLN A 236 2.28 10.47 9.58
N SER A 237 3.43 10.78 10.16
CA SER A 237 3.54 11.62 11.35
C SER A 237 2.64 11.12 12.49
N ASN A 238 1.72 11.95 13.04
CA ASN A 238 0.83 11.52 14.12
C ASN A 238 -0.18 10.45 13.69
N ASP A 239 -0.45 10.32 12.38
CA ASP A 239 -1.31 9.27 11.85
C ASP A 239 -0.55 7.96 11.54
N GLU A 240 0.79 7.92 11.61
CA GLU A 240 1.57 6.72 11.30
C GLU A 240 1.07 5.49 12.08
N PHE A 241 0.82 5.67 13.37
CA PHE A 241 0.31 4.62 14.26
C PHE A 241 -1.19 4.81 14.59
N TRP A 242 -2.00 5.28 13.63
CA TRP A 242 -3.41 5.58 13.85
C TRP A 242 -4.19 4.44 14.54
N TYR A 243 -3.82 3.20 14.30
CA TYR A 243 -4.43 2.02 14.93
C TYR A 243 -4.15 1.91 16.44
N ALA A 244 -3.18 2.67 16.96
CA ALA A 244 -2.86 2.77 18.40
C ALA A 244 -3.50 3.98 19.07
N CYS A 245 -4.11 4.92 18.30
CA CYS A 245 -4.70 6.13 18.85
C CYS A 245 -6.00 5.85 19.62
N VAL A 246 -6.30 6.72 20.58
CA VAL A 246 -7.47 6.67 21.48
C VAL A 246 -8.26 7.98 21.40
N PRO A 247 -9.45 8.11 21.99
CA PRO A 247 -10.15 9.38 22.08
C PRO A 247 -9.32 10.47 22.76
N ASN A 248 -9.56 11.73 22.37
CA ASN A 248 -8.77 12.87 22.81
C ASN A 248 -8.84 13.13 24.32
N ASP A 249 -9.95 12.85 24.94
CA ASP A 249 -10.19 13.06 26.38
C ASP A 249 -9.40 12.11 27.28
N VAL A 250 -9.02 10.92 26.79
CA VAL A 250 -8.24 9.93 27.52
C VAL A 250 -6.80 9.77 27.00
N ALA A 251 -6.46 10.44 25.88
CA ALA A 251 -5.16 10.25 25.21
C ALA A 251 -3.96 10.57 26.07
N ALA A 252 -4.01 11.68 26.81
CA ALA A 252 -2.92 12.10 27.71
C ALA A 252 -2.73 11.11 28.88
N GLU A 253 -3.80 10.62 29.48
CA GLU A 253 -3.77 9.68 30.60
C GLU A 253 -3.26 8.30 30.19
N LEU A 254 -3.52 7.91 28.91
CA LEU A 254 -3.11 6.64 28.35
C LEU A 254 -1.75 6.69 27.63
N PHE A 255 -1.07 7.85 27.63
CA PHE A 255 0.18 8.09 26.92
C PHE A 255 0.12 7.68 25.45
N SER A 256 -1.01 7.96 24.78
CA SER A 256 -1.29 7.57 23.42
C SER A 256 -1.63 8.77 22.54
N CYS A 257 -1.66 8.58 21.22
CA CYS A 257 -2.16 9.57 20.27
C CYS A 257 -3.69 9.72 20.38
N GLY A 258 -4.19 10.90 20.04
CA GLY A 258 -5.62 11.22 20.00
C GLY A 258 -6.29 10.86 18.67
N ASN A 259 -7.55 11.31 18.55
CA ASN A 259 -8.34 11.20 17.34
C ASN A 259 -8.83 9.78 16.98
N THR A 260 -8.87 8.88 17.96
CA THR A 260 -9.29 7.47 17.87
C THR A 260 -8.50 6.58 16.91
N GLY A 261 -8.67 5.27 17.06
CA GLY A 261 -8.04 4.24 16.20
C GLY A 261 -8.88 3.90 14.96
N PHE A 262 -9.54 4.89 14.32
CA PHE A 262 -10.34 4.67 13.10
C PHE A 262 -10.01 5.68 12.02
N ARG A 263 -9.75 5.17 10.80
CA ARG A 263 -9.54 5.96 9.57
C ARG A 263 -10.25 5.29 8.40
N GLU A 264 -10.85 6.10 7.51
CA GLU A 264 -11.52 5.62 6.29
C GLU A 264 -11.33 6.66 5.17
N SER A 265 -11.01 6.21 3.94
CA SER A 265 -10.92 7.10 2.79
C SER A 265 -12.27 7.17 2.06
N GLU A 266 -12.72 8.39 1.79
CA GLU A 266 -13.99 8.71 1.15
C GLU A 266 -13.76 9.19 -0.28
N VAL A 267 -14.45 8.61 -1.25
CA VAL A 267 -14.40 9.00 -2.66
C VAL A 267 -15.69 9.69 -3.05
N THR A 268 -15.59 10.84 -3.73
CA THR A 268 -16.74 11.57 -4.28
C THR A 268 -16.56 11.86 -5.76
N ILE A 269 -17.68 11.97 -6.48
CA ILE A 269 -17.77 12.52 -7.83
C ILE A 269 -18.75 13.69 -7.77
N ASP A 270 -18.28 14.90 -8.16
CA ASP A 270 -19.03 16.16 -8.07
C ASP A 270 -19.65 16.40 -6.68
N GLY A 271 -18.93 16.04 -5.63
CA GLY A 271 -19.36 16.13 -4.25
C GLY A 271 -20.37 15.06 -3.82
N GLN A 272 -20.82 14.17 -4.71
CA GLN A 272 -21.66 13.02 -4.35
C GLN A 272 -20.80 11.86 -3.86
N PRO A 273 -21.14 11.20 -2.74
CA PRO A 273 -20.46 10.00 -2.29
C PRO A 273 -20.49 8.93 -3.39
N ALA A 274 -19.31 8.43 -3.76
CA ALA A 274 -19.15 7.50 -4.88
C ALA A 274 -18.54 6.15 -4.47
N GLY A 275 -17.78 6.13 -3.37
CA GLY A 275 -17.17 4.90 -2.88
C GLY A 275 -16.40 5.10 -1.58
N VAL A 276 -15.94 3.99 -1.02
CA VAL A 276 -15.14 3.95 0.21
C VAL A 276 -13.92 3.07 -0.02
N ALA A 277 -12.75 3.58 0.35
CA ALA A 277 -11.50 2.82 0.39
C ALA A 277 -11.01 2.72 1.84
N PRO A 278 -11.26 1.61 2.56
CA PRO A 278 -10.75 1.43 3.91
C PRO A 278 -9.23 1.55 3.96
N VAL A 279 -8.70 2.19 5.02
CA VAL A 279 -7.27 2.38 5.21
C VAL A 279 -6.65 1.09 5.75
N TYR A 280 -5.67 0.52 5.03
CA TYR A 280 -4.91 -0.64 5.51
C TYR A 280 -3.92 -0.20 6.60
N PRO A 281 -3.80 -0.93 7.73
CA PRO A 281 -2.88 -0.59 8.81
C PRO A 281 -1.44 -1.04 8.48
N TRP A 282 -0.77 -0.38 7.54
CA TRP A 282 0.64 -0.64 7.27
C TRP A 282 1.48 -0.34 8.51
N ILE A 283 2.47 -1.18 8.77
CA ILE A 283 3.51 -0.95 9.78
C ILE A 283 4.84 -0.91 9.04
N TYR A 284 5.53 0.21 9.12
CA TYR A 284 6.75 0.48 8.37
C TYR A 284 7.94 -0.22 8.99
N THR A 285 9.07 -0.33 8.26
CA THR A 285 10.23 -1.10 8.73
C THR A 285 10.98 -0.48 9.91
N GLY A 286 10.75 0.80 10.20
CA GLY A 286 11.16 1.48 11.42
C GLY A 286 10.07 1.55 12.50
N GLY A 287 8.82 1.16 12.15
CA GLY A 287 7.64 1.37 13.00
C GLY A 287 7.63 0.51 14.26
N ILE A 288 7.27 1.10 15.41
CA ILE A 288 7.21 0.50 16.75
C ILE A 288 8.61 0.12 17.25
N ASP A 289 9.33 -0.70 16.52
CA ASP A 289 10.66 -1.21 16.79
C ASP A 289 11.27 -1.77 15.49
N PRO A 290 12.39 -1.21 14.97
CA PRO A 290 12.97 -1.64 13.70
C PRO A 290 13.54 -3.07 13.72
N TYR A 291 13.83 -3.64 14.87
CA TYR A 291 14.33 -5.02 14.96
C TYR A 291 13.24 -6.05 14.63
N LEU A 292 11.98 -5.74 14.87
CA LEU A 292 10.83 -6.59 14.52
C LEU A 292 10.83 -6.96 13.03
N TRP A 293 11.25 -6.04 12.16
CA TRP A 293 11.10 -6.12 10.70
C TRP A 293 12.38 -6.56 9.96
N ARG A 294 13.31 -7.18 10.67
CA ARG A 294 14.58 -7.66 10.14
C ARG A 294 14.66 -9.19 10.16
N PRO A 295 14.81 -9.88 9.01
CA PRO A 295 14.76 -9.39 7.63
C PRO A 295 13.36 -9.45 7.00
N ILE A 296 12.31 -9.86 7.72
CA ILE A 296 10.94 -10.02 7.24
C ILE A 296 10.15 -8.75 7.57
N PRO A 297 9.71 -7.95 6.57
CA PRO A 297 8.95 -6.73 6.80
C PRO A 297 7.46 -7.03 7.10
N GLY A 298 6.70 -6.01 7.47
CA GLY A 298 5.25 -6.05 7.58
C GLY A 298 4.57 -6.37 6.24
N VAL A 299 3.31 -6.81 6.32
CA VAL A 299 2.52 -7.15 5.14
C VAL A 299 2.35 -5.93 4.24
N GLN A 300 2.72 -6.06 2.97
CA GLN A 300 2.66 -5.01 1.92
C GLN A 300 3.54 -3.77 2.20
N THR A 301 4.35 -3.73 3.24
CA THR A 301 5.09 -2.52 3.65
C THR A 301 6.06 -2.03 2.59
N LEU A 302 6.77 -2.94 1.92
CA LEU A 302 7.70 -2.57 0.85
C LEU A 302 7.02 -2.29 -0.51
N ASN A 303 5.72 -2.59 -0.63
CA ASN A 303 4.95 -2.44 -1.87
C ASN A 303 3.46 -2.33 -1.50
N PHE A 304 2.99 -1.11 -1.27
CA PHE A 304 1.60 -0.85 -0.94
C PHE A 304 0.68 -1.24 -2.09
N VAL A 305 -0.33 -2.02 -1.79
CA VAL A 305 -1.33 -2.43 -2.78
C VAL A 305 -2.48 -1.41 -2.75
N PRO A 306 -2.79 -0.74 -3.88
CA PRO A 306 -3.90 0.19 -3.92
C PRO A 306 -5.24 -0.52 -3.68
N TYR A 307 -6.15 0.18 -3.00
CA TYR A 307 -7.53 -0.26 -2.90
C TYR A 307 -8.29 0.23 -4.13
N ARG A 308 -8.89 -0.71 -4.91
CA ARG A 308 -9.68 -0.37 -6.10
C ARG A 308 -11.12 -0.12 -5.71
N VAL A 309 -11.59 1.09 -5.96
CA VAL A 309 -12.99 1.51 -5.83
C VAL A 309 -13.67 1.40 -7.19
N ASP A 310 -14.80 0.70 -7.25
CA ASP A 310 -15.57 0.55 -8.48
C ASP A 310 -16.53 1.75 -8.63
N LEU A 311 -16.25 2.61 -9.59
CA LEU A 311 -17.02 3.81 -9.95
C LEU A 311 -17.92 3.58 -11.18
N THR A 312 -17.99 2.36 -11.70
CA THR A 312 -18.79 2.00 -12.88
C THR A 312 -20.26 2.43 -12.79
N PRO A 313 -20.94 2.44 -11.62
CA PRO A 313 -22.30 2.99 -11.54
C PRO A 313 -22.41 4.45 -12.03
N PHE A 314 -21.33 5.23 -11.97
CA PHE A 314 -21.28 6.62 -12.44
C PHE A 314 -20.91 6.77 -13.93
N ALA A 315 -20.63 5.69 -14.65
CA ALA A 315 -20.15 5.76 -16.04
C ALA A 315 -21.08 6.58 -16.95
N GLY A 316 -22.41 6.46 -16.78
CA GLY A 316 -23.37 7.27 -17.54
C GLY A 316 -23.30 8.78 -17.22
N THR A 317 -22.99 9.15 -15.98
CA THR A 317 -22.74 10.56 -15.59
C THR A 317 -21.42 11.03 -16.20
N LEU A 318 -20.38 10.22 -16.07
CA LEU A 318 -19.03 10.53 -16.56
C LEU A 318 -18.93 10.65 -18.10
N SER A 319 -19.95 10.16 -18.82
CA SER A 319 -20.04 10.18 -20.31
C SER A 319 -20.81 11.39 -20.87
N ASP A 320 -21.22 12.36 -20.08
CA ASP A 320 -22.06 13.48 -20.54
C ASP A 320 -21.28 14.58 -21.30
N GLY A 321 -19.95 14.48 -21.34
CA GLY A 321 -19.04 15.43 -22.00
C GLY A 321 -18.73 16.68 -21.18
N ASN A 322 -19.24 16.79 -19.96
CA ASN A 322 -18.92 17.87 -19.05
C ASN A 322 -17.68 17.56 -18.18
N PRO A 323 -17.06 18.56 -17.56
CA PRO A 323 -16.03 18.33 -16.55
C PRO A 323 -16.63 17.73 -15.26
N HIS A 324 -16.03 16.66 -14.74
CA HIS A 324 -16.38 16.02 -13.48
C HIS A 324 -15.20 16.04 -12.52
N THR A 325 -15.46 16.36 -11.26
CA THR A 325 -14.45 16.38 -10.21
C THR A 325 -14.52 15.08 -9.39
N VAL A 326 -13.44 14.30 -9.45
CA VAL A 326 -13.21 13.15 -8.55
C VAL A 326 -12.39 13.64 -7.38
N ALA A 327 -12.79 13.31 -6.15
CA ALA A 327 -12.07 13.71 -4.95
C ALA A 327 -11.93 12.55 -3.95
N LEU A 328 -10.82 12.58 -3.20
CA LEU A 328 -10.47 11.65 -2.13
C LEU A 328 -10.17 12.43 -0.86
N SER A 329 -10.77 12.06 0.25
CA SER A 329 -10.45 12.56 1.60
C SER A 329 -10.21 11.39 2.55
N VAL A 330 -9.64 11.66 3.73
CA VAL A 330 -9.48 10.66 4.79
C VAL A 330 -10.22 11.12 6.04
N PHE A 331 -11.28 10.39 6.40
CA PHE A 331 -12.00 10.64 7.63
C PHE A 331 -11.08 10.50 8.84
N ASN A 332 -11.14 11.48 9.73
CA ASN A 332 -10.42 11.52 10.99
C ASN A 332 -8.88 11.63 10.86
N ALA A 333 -8.37 12.09 9.71
CA ALA A 333 -6.96 12.47 9.57
C ALA A 333 -6.57 13.54 10.61
N ASN A 334 -5.36 13.41 11.22
CA ASN A 334 -4.94 14.21 12.38
C ASN A 334 -3.49 14.70 12.30
N SER A 335 -2.83 14.55 11.20
CA SER A 335 -1.51 15.15 10.93
C SER A 335 -1.20 15.08 9.46
N TYR A 336 -1.09 13.89 8.88
CA TYR A 336 -1.45 13.73 7.50
C TYR A 336 -1.44 12.28 6.99
N PHE A 337 -2.18 12.09 5.88
CA PHE A 337 -2.04 10.97 4.97
C PHE A 337 -1.42 11.45 3.67
N SER A 338 -0.36 10.78 3.23
CA SER A 338 0.23 10.98 1.91
C SER A 338 -0.62 10.21 0.89
N ALA A 339 -1.47 10.93 0.17
CA ALA A 339 -2.50 10.33 -0.68
C ALA A 339 -2.16 10.44 -2.16
N THR A 340 -2.48 9.40 -2.92
CA THR A 340 -2.48 9.40 -4.38
C THR A 340 -3.59 8.49 -4.89
N ALA A 341 -4.09 8.79 -6.10
CA ALA A 341 -5.05 7.92 -6.77
C ALA A 341 -4.90 7.99 -8.29
N THR A 342 -5.37 6.91 -8.96
CA THR A 342 -5.35 6.78 -10.41
C THR A 342 -6.72 6.39 -10.90
N LEU A 343 -7.31 7.18 -11.81
CA LEU A 343 -8.59 6.90 -12.43
C LEU A 343 -8.36 6.06 -13.70
N LEU A 344 -9.03 4.91 -13.77
CA LEU A 344 -9.01 3.98 -14.89
C LEU A 344 -10.35 4.03 -15.63
N ILE A 345 -10.33 4.31 -16.92
CA ILE A 345 -11.51 4.43 -17.77
C ILE A 345 -11.46 3.36 -18.85
N TYR A 346 -12.59 2.69 -19.05
CA TYR A 346 -12.83 1.74 -20.13
C TYR A 346 -13.94 2.27 -21.01
N GLU A 347 -13.71 2.26 -22.33
CA GLU A 347 -14.61 2.84 -23.32
C GLU A 347 -15.39 1.78 -24.10
N ASP A 348 -16.63 2.08 -24.44
CA ASP A 348 -17.39 1.33 -25.46
C ASP A 348 -16.97 1.82 -26.86
N HIS A 349 -16.08 1.06 -27.49
CA HIS A 349 -15.57 1.38 -28.83
C HIS A 349 -16.60 1.23 -29.95
N GLY A 350 -17.78 0.66 -29.66
CA GLY A 350 -18.88 0.51 -30.62
C GLY A 350 -19.87 1.67 -30.64
N SER A 351 -19.79 2.58 -29.64
CA SER A 351 -20.66 3.76 -29.54
C SER A 351 -19.91 5.04 -29.83
N THR A 352 -20.62 6.04 -30.36
CA THR A 352 -20.13 7.43 -30.42
C THR A 352 -20.48 8.21 -29.13
N GLN A 353 -21.47 7.73 -28.40
CA GLN A 353 -21.90 8.26 -27.12
C GLN A 353 -22.61 7.17 -26.30
N VAL A 354 -22.22 7.04 -25.06
CA VAL A 354 -22.89 6.25 -24.02
C VAL A 354 -23.78 7.18 -23.21
N THR A 355 -24.99 6.76 -22.87
CA THR A 355 -25.91 7.49 -22.00
C THR A 355 -26.28 6.65 -20.81
N GLY A 356 -26.53 7.27 -19.67
CA GLY A 356 -26.90 6.52 -18.46
C GLY A 356 -27.19 7.42 -17.29
N ALA A 357 -27.45 6.83 -16.15
CA ALA A 357 -27.71 7.55 -14.89
C ALA A 357 -27.51 6.66 -13.67
N ILE A 358 -27.34 7.31 -12.50
CA ILE A 358 -27.45 6.68 -11.20
C ILE A 358 -28.91 6.33 -10.93
N LEU A 359 -29.16 5.08 -10.55
CA LEU A 359 -30.47 4.56 -10.16
C LEU A 359 -30.67 4.57 -8.65
N LYS A 360 -29.63 4.28 -7.90
CA LYS A 360 -29.66 4.21 -6.44
C LYS A 360 -28.29 4.56 -5.87
N ASN A 361 -28.28 5.38 -4.85
CA ASN A 361 -27.09 5.64 -4.03
C ASN A 361 -27.52 5.79 -2.57
N THR A 362 -27.09 4.85 -1.73
CA THR A 362 -27.37 4.87 -0.29
C THR A 362 -26.13 5.14 0.55
N LEU A 363 -24.99 5.45 -0.12
CA LEU A 363 -23.76 5.78 0.56
C LEU A 363 -23.88 7.15 1.23
N THR A 364 -23.63 7.19 2.55
CA THR A 364 -23.55 8.44 3.31
C THR A 364 -22.18 9.10 3.14
N ALA A 365 -22.12 10.42 3.24
CA ALA A 365 -20.88 11.17 3.04
C ALA A 365 -19.77 10.80 4.05
N GLN A 366 -20.14 10.47 5.28
CA GLN A 366 -19.19 10.15 6.34
C GLN A 366 -19.61 8.92 7.14
N PRO A 367 -18.66 8.19 7.75
CA PRO A 367 -18.93 7.13 8.72
C PRO A 367 -19.43 7.71 10.05
N SER A 368 -19.96 6.83 10.90
CA SER A 368 -20.40 7.17 12.26
C SER A 368 -19.77 6.19 13.25
N PRO A 369 -18.48 6.29 13.54
CA PRO A 369 -17.80 5.41 14.47
C PRO A 369 -18.36 5.59 15.89
N LYS A 370 -18.45 4.48 16.63
CA LYS A 370 -18.86 4.45 18.04
C LYS A 370 -17.64 4.18 18.91
N VAL A 371 -17.48 4.99 19.95
CA VAL A 371 -16.44 4.85 20.97
C VAL A 371 -17.07 4.32 22.25
N THR A 372 -16.39 3.40 22.92
CA THR A 372 -16.74 2.89 24.24
C THR A 372 -15.49 2.84 25.11
N GLU A 373 -15.55 3.50 26.25
CA GLU A 373 -14.49 3.55 27.25
C GLU A 373 -14.92 2.82 28.50
N ASN A 374 -14.18 1.78 28.85
CA ASN A 374 -14.36 1.00 30.06
C ASN A 374 -13.06 1.05 30.87
N LEU A 375 -12.71 2.26 31.32
CA LEU A 375 -11.51 2.54 32.11
C LEU A 375 -11.88 2.68 33.59
N THR A 376 -11.02 2.17 34.46
CA THR A 376 -11.08 2.33 35.92
C THR A 376 -9.75 2.84 36.42
N MET A 377 -9.79 3.71 37.41
CA MET A 377 -8.56 4.22 38.06
C MET A 377 -8.15 3.25 39.17
N VAL A 378 -6.95 2.68 39.06
CA VAL A 378 -6.34 1.83 40.07
C VAL A 378 -5.12 2.54 40.62
N GLN A 379 -5.18 2.95 41.88
CA GLN A 379 -4.14 3.80 42.51
C GLN A 379 -3.85 5.09 41.73
N GLY A 380 -4.92 5.69 41.16
CA GLY A 380 -4.81 6.93 40.38
C GLY A 380 -4.32 6.76 38.95
N LEU A 381 -4.10 5.53 38.46
CA LEU A 381 -3.65 5.24 37.11
C LEU A 381 -4.70 4.41 36.34
N PRO A 382 -4.86 4.63 35.02
CA PRO A 382 -5.93 4.02 34.24
C PRO A 382 -5.63 2.54 33.93
N ARG A 383 -6.71 1.74 33.98
CA ARG A 383 -6.73 0.35 33.56
C ARG A 383 -8.06 0.01 32.93
N GLY A 384 -8.06 -0.68 31.81
CA GLY A 384 -9.29 -1.12 31.15
C GLY A 384 -9.20 -1.10 29.65
N PHE A 385 -10.33 -0.83 28.98
CA PHE A 385 -10.45 -0.93 27.54
C PHE A 385 -10.98 0.36 26.93
N VAL A 386 -10.42 0.68 25.74
CA VAL A 386 -11.00 1.62 24.79
C VAL A 386 -11.38 0.82 23.55
N THR A 387 -12.60 0.99 23.04
CA THR A 387 -13.07 0.28 21.85
C THR A 387 -13.69 1.27 20.88
N VAL A 388 -13.28 1.19 19.62
CA VAL A 388 -13.86 1.95 18.52
C VAL A 388 -14.42 0.96 17.50
N THR A 389 -15.68 1.15 17.10
CA THR A 389 -16.32 0.34 16.07
C THR A 389 -16.95 1.23 15.01
N SER A 390 -16.92 0.80 13.75
CA SER A 390 -17.65 1.45 12.66
C SER A 390 -18.25 0.38 11.76
N GLY A 391 -19.46 0.64 11.25
CA GLY A 391 -20.14 -0.24 10.31
C GLY A 391 -20.79 0.58 9.21
N ARG A 392 -20.52 0.21 7.95
CA ARG A 392 -21.16 0.79 6.78
C ARG A 392 -21.75 -0.31 5.91
N ARG A 393 -22.96 -0.05 5.41
CA ARG A 393 -23.57 -0.86 4.37
C ARG A 393 -24.25 0.05 3.37
N PHE A 394 -23.90 -0.09 2.10
CA PHE A 394 -24.45 0.74 1.06
C PHE A 394 -24.56 0.00 -0.28
N THR A 395 -25.36 0.59 -1.17
CA THR A 395 -25.51 0.21 -2.57
C THR A 395 -25.37 1.45 -3.42
N VAL A 396 -24.51 1.38 -4.44
CA VAL A 396 -24.48 2.35 -5.54
C VAL A 396 -24.82 1.60 -6.82
N GLN A 397 -25.87 2.03 -7.53
CA GLN A 397 -26.34 1.38 -8.74
C GLN A 397 -26.55 2.41 -9.83
N GLY A 398 -26.09 2.10 -11.03
CA GLY A 398 -26.28 2.90 -12.22
C GLY A 398 -26.48 2.03 -13.45
N TYR A 399 -26.76 2.66 -14.58
CA TYR A 399 -26.82 1.99 -15.87
C TYR A 399 -26.17 2.82 -16.96
N VAL A 400 -25.73 2.16 -18.01
CA VAL A 400 -25.27 2.74 -19.26
C VAL A 400 -25.96 2.03 -20.44
N ASN A 401 -26.26 2.80 -21.50
CA ASN A 401 -26.69 2.27 -22.78
C ASN A 401 -25.48 2.26 -23.72
N THR A 402 -25.00 1.09 -24.02
CA THR A 402 -23.80 0.85 -24.82
C THR A 402 -24.16 0.32 -26.20
N SER A 403 -23.17 0.14 -27.09
CA SER A 403 -23.33 -0.47 -28.41
C SER A 403 -23.88 -1.91 -28.37
N HIS A 404 -23.67 -2.59 -27.24
CA HIS A 404 -24.12 -3.97 -27.02
C HIS A 404 -25.36 -4.09 -26.12
N GLY A 405 -26.00 -2.94 -25.80
CA GLY A 405 -27.26 -2.88 -25.05
C GLY A 405 -27.15 -2.13 -23.75
N LYS A 406 -28.22 -2.24 -22.95
CA LYS A 406 -28.23 -1.63 -21.62
C LYS A 406 -27.48 -2.51 -20.62
N VAL A 407 -26.47 -1.92 -19.98
CA VAL A 407 -25.70 -2.53 -18.89
C VAL A 407 -26.07 -1.85 -17.58
N THR A 408 -26.45 -2.62 -16.57
CA THR A 408 -26.74 -2.13 -15.22
C THR A 408 -25.72 -2.67 -14.26
N THR A 409 -25.02 -1.78 -13.54
CA THR A 409 -24.02 -2.16 -12.53
C THR A 409 -24.48 -1.72 -11.14
N ALA A 410 -24.48 -2.65 -10.17
CA ALA A 410 -24.76 -2.41 -8.78
C ALA A 410 -23.56 -2.84 -7.92
N VAL A 411 -22.97 -1.90 -7.19
CA VAL A 411 -21.93 -2.14 -6.21
C VAL A 411 -22.57 -2.14 -4.83
N GLU A 412 -22.50 -3.27 -4.14
CA GLU A 412 -22.94 -3.42 -2.76
C GLU A 412 -21.72 -3.64 -1.88
N GLN A 413 -21.57 -2.84 -0.83
CA GLN A 413 -20.45 -2.99 0.10
C GLN A 413 -20.93 -2.99 1.55
N THR A 414 -20.33 -3.88 2.35
CA THR A 414 -20.42 -3.91 3.80
C THR A 414 -19.02 -3.85 4.38
N ILE A 415 -18.77 -2.86 5.24
CA ILE A 415 -17.52 -2.66 5.94
C ILE A 415 -17.80 -2.71 7.44
N ASN A 416 -17.11 -3.60 8.15
CA ASN A 416 -17.14 -3.67 9.61
C ASN A 416 -15.73 -3.44 10.13
N PHE A 417 -15.59 -2.46 10.99
CA PHE A 417 -14.35 -2.12 11.66
C PHE A 417 -14.49 -2.26 13.17
N SER A 418 -13.47 -2.78 13.80
CA SER A 418 -13.35 -2.82 15.26
C SER A 418 -11.88 -2.64 15.64
N ASN A 419 -11.61 -1.73 16.56
CA ASN A 419 -10.32 -1.56 17.23
C ASN A 419 -10.57 -1.59 18.72
N ARG A 420 -10.01 -2.56 19.44
CA ARG A 420 -10.13 -2.71 20.88
C ARG A 420 -8.74 -2.70 21.49
N GLN A 421 -8.52 -1.77 22.42
CA GLN A 421 -7.24 -1.58 23.11
C GLN A 421 -7.42 -1.81 24.58
N TYR A 422 -6.55 -2.64 25.18
CA TYR A 422 -6.43 -2.82 26.61
C TYR A 422 -5.25 -2.05 27.15
N PHE A 423 -5.45 -1.30 28.22
CA PHE A 423 -4.41 -0.58 28.95
C PHE A 423 -4.29 -1.07 30.38
N LYS A 424 -3.03 -1.18 30.84
CA LYS A 424 -2.68 -1.32 32.25
C LYS A 424 -1.47 -0.43 32.52
N ILE A 425 -1.68 0.60 33.32
CA ILE A 425 -0.66 1.56 33.66
C ILE A 425 -0.44 1.51 35.17
N THR A 426 0.83 1.39 35.57
CA THR A 426 1.31 1.48 36.96
C THR A 426 2.62 2.27 36.97
N PRO A 427 3.20 2.65 38.13
CA PRO A 427 4.47 3.35 38.15
C PRO A 427 5.65 2.63 37.47
N THR A 428 5.55 1.28 37.31
CA THR A 428 6.62 0.45 36.74
C THR A 428 6.20 -0.38 35.54
N VAL A 429 4.92 -0.33 35.15
CA VAL A 429 4.40 -1.15 34.03
C VAL A 429 3.51 -0.30 33.16
N TYR A 430 3.78 -0.32 31.85
CA TYR A 430 2.87 0.13 30.82
C TYR A 430 2.54 -1.06 29.90
N ILE A 431 1.26 -1.32 29.69
CA ILE A 431 0.76 -2.32 28.74
C ILE A 431 -0.25 -1.65 27.83
N GLN A 432 -0.08 -1.86 26.52
CA GLN A 432 -1.08 -1.55 25.50
C GLN A 432 -1.22 -2.75 24.57
N ASN A 433 -2.37 -3.41 24.59
CA ASN A 433 -2.68 -4.52 23.71
C ASN A 433 -3.78 -4.10 22.76
N ILE A 434 -3.51 -4.15 21.46
CA ILE A 434 -4.42 -3.74 20.39
C ILE A 434 -4.93 -4.99 19.68
N THR A 435 -6.24 -5.07 19.49
CA THR A 435 -6.87 -6.03 18.58
C THR A 435 -7.72 -5.24 17.61
N GLN A 436 -7.31 -5.22 16.34
CA GLN A 436 -8.03 -4.53 15.26
C GLN A 436 -8.48 -5.51 14.19
N GLN A 437 -9.64 -5.27 13.63
CA GLN A 437 -10.20 -6.02 12.51
C GLN A 437 -10.91 -5.06 11.56
N THR A 438 -10.56 -5.13 10.27
CA THR A 438 -11.38 -4.60 9.18
C THR A 438 -11.90 -5.77 8.36
N ASP A 439 -13.23 -5.89 8.20
CA ASP A 439 -13.91 -6.91 7.38
C ASP A 439 -14.69 -6.20 6.28
N ILE A 440 -14.34 -6.45 5.02
CA ILE A 440 -14.88 -5.78 3.85
C ILE A 440 -15.48 -6.82 2.92
N ARG A 441 -16.76 -6.70 2.64
CA ARG A 441 -17.47 -7.51 1.64
C ARG A 441 -18.00 -6.58 0.56
N SER A 442 -17.53 -6.78 -0.64
CA SER A 442 -17.98 -6.05 -1.82
C SER A 442 -18.53 -7.01 -2.86
N THR A 443 -19.67 -6.67 -3.45
CA THR A 443 -20.26 -7.41 -4.55
C THR A 443 -20.61 -6.44 -5.64
N THR A 444 -20.02 -6.62 -6.83
CA THR A 444 -20.43 -5.92 -8.05
C THR A 444 -21.27 -6.87 -8.88
N ASN A 445 -22.53 -6.49 -9.12
CA ASN A 445 -23.46 -7.20 -10.01
C ASN A 445 -23.62 -6.39 -11.30
N THR A 446 -23.24 -6.97 -12.41
CA THR A 446 -23.43 -6.40 -13.75
C THR A 446 -24.46 -7.23 -14.50
N SER A 447 -25.52 -6.60 -14.96
CA SER A 447 -26.58 -7.25 -15.76
C SER A 447 -26.69 -6.59 -17.11
N ASP A 448 -26.65 -7.39 -18.16
CA ASP A 448 -26.80 -6.98 -19.55
C ASP A 448 -27.72 -7.96 -20.31
N ASN A 449 -27.74 -7.90 -21.66
CA ASN A 449 -28.52 -8.78 -22.49
C ASN A 449 -27.98 -10.23 -22.61
N THR A 450 -26.78 -10.50 -22.06
CA THR A 450 -26.16 -11.83 -22.04
C THR A 450 -26.41 -12.57 -20.72
N GLY A 451 -26.74 -11.87 -19.64
CA GLY A 451 -27.00 -12.46 -18.33
C GLY A 451 -26.60 -11.55 -17.16
N THR A 452 -26.33 -12.16 -16.04
CA THR A 452 -25.84 -11.50 -14.83
C THR A 452 -24.45 -11.99 -14.47
N HIS A 453 -23.52 -11.05 -14.39
CA HIS A 453 -22.14 -11.28 -13.98
C HIS A 453 -21.92 -10.72 -12.58
N GLN A 454 -21.35 -11.51 -11.70
CA GLN A 454 -21.09 -11.11 -10.32
C GLN A 454 -19.60 -11.26 -10.00
N LEU A 455 -19.02 -10.19 -9.43
CA LEU A 455 -17.73 -10.22 -8.75
C LEU A 455 -17.96 -10.01 -7.26
N ALA A 456 -17.68 -11.03 -6.45
CA ALA A 456 -17.71 -10.94 -4.99
C ALA A 456 -16.26 -10.93 -4.44
N VAL A 457 -15.95 -9.96 -3.59
CA VAL A 457 -14.65 -9.82 -2.93
C VAL A 457 -14.85 -9.72 -1.42
N HIS A 458 -14.17 -10.57 -0.67
CA HIS A 458 -14.14 -10.51 0.78
C HIS A 458 -12.70 -10.30 1.24
N GLN A 459 -12.44 -9.19 1.93
CA GLN A 459 -11.13 -8.90 2.51
C GLN A 459 -11.24 -8.81 4.03
N ARG A 460 -10.20 -9.28 4.73
CA ARG A 460 -10.08 -9.18 6.18
C ARG A 460 -8.65 -8.80 6.54
N TRP A 461 -8.51 -7.82 7.42
CA TRP A 461 -7.23 -7.28 7.85
C TRP A 461 -7.11 -7.30 9.38
N PRO A 462 -6.91 -8.48 9.99
CA PRO A 462 -6.65 -8.57 11.42
C PRO A 462 -5.25 -8.04 11.75
N LEU A 463 -5.18 -7.28 12.85
CA LEU A 463 -3.95 -6.79 13.45
C LEU A 463 -4.02 -6.96 14.96
N THR A 464 -3.00 -7.60 15.55
CA THR A 464 -2.77 -7.57 16.99
C THR A 464 -1.40 -6.97 17.27
N VAL A 465 -1.33 -6.12 18.29
CA VAL A 465 -0.08 -5.55 18.80
C VAL A 465 -0.12 -5.69 20.31
N ASP A 466 0.78 -6.47 20.88
CA ASP A 466 0.96 -6.60 22.31
C ASP A 466 2.27 -5.89 22.70
N LEU A 467 2.14 -4.75 23.38
CA LEU A 467 3.24 -3.94 23.87
C LEU A 467 3.25 -3.97 25.39
N SER A 468 4.41 -4.29 25.97
CA SER A 468 4.65 -4.24 27.42
C SER A 468 5.98 -3.55 27.71
N GLN A 469 5.94 -2.52 28.55
CA GLN A 469 7.13 -1.85 29.09
C GLN A 469 7.19 -2.08 30.59
N ILE A 470 8.31 -2.58 31.09
CA ILE A 470 8.53 -2.88 32.50
C ILE A 470 9.80 -2.15 32.96
N THR A 471 9.63 -1.22 33.91
CA THR A 471 10.75 -0.54 34.56
C THR A 471 11.24 -1.39 35.73
N ASN A 472 12.51 -1.73 35.70
CA ASN A 472 13.20 -2.49 36.73
C ASN A 472 13.55 -1.61 37.98
N PRO A 473 13.86 -2.23 39.13
CA PRO A 473 14.22 -1.45 40.35
C PRO A 473 15.43 -0.53 40.19
N ASP A 474 16.34 -0.81 39.27
CA ASP A 474 17.51 0.02 38.95
C ASP A 474 17.20 1.17 37.97
N GLY A 475 15.95 1.31 37.55
CA GLY A 475 15.50 2.31 36.59
C GLY A 475 15.65 1.91 35.10
N SER A 476 16.24 0.76 34.80
CA SER A 476 16.30 0.23 33.45
C SER A 476 14.92 -0.20 32.95
N LEU A 477 14.71 -0.23 31.62
CA LEU A 477 13.41 -0.54 31.00
C LEU A 477 13.55 -1.72 30.02
N ASN A 478 12.65 -2.66 30.12
CA ASN A 478 12.43 -3.69 29.08
C ASN A 478 11.14 -3.40 28.34
N GLN A 479 11.20 -3.29 27.00
CA GLN A 479 10.04 -3.20 26.11
C GLN A 479 9.91 -4.49 25.33
N THR A 480 8.85 -5.25 25.58
CA THR A 480 8.54 -6.46 24.80
C THR A 480 7.40 -6.15 23.84
N THR A 481 7.58 -6.48 22.57
CA THR A 481 6.59 -6.28 21.52
C THR A 481 6.35 -7.59 20.77
N THR A 482 5.08 -7.94 20.55
CA THR A 482 4.66 -9.04 19.69
C THR A 482 3.56 -8.54 18.77
N ILE A 483 3.66 -8.84 17.48
CA ILE A 483 2.68 -8.41 16.49
C ILE A 483 2.20 -9.61 15.66
N GLU A 484 0.93 -9.61 15.30
CA GLU A 484 0.39 -10.39 14.20
C GLU A 484 -0.34 -9.47 13.24
N GLN A 485 0.16 -9.35 12.01
CA GLN A 485 -0.45 -8.57 10.95
C GLN A 485 -0.84 -9.50 9.80
N THR A 486 -2.10 -9.44 9.39
CA THR A 486 -2.63 -10.36 8.38
C THR A 486 -3.41 -9.62 7.29
N TYR A 487 -3.30 -10.13 6.06
CA TYR A 487 -4.12 -9.78 4.92
C TYR A 487 -4.77 -11.04 4.35
N HIS A 488 -6.12 -11.05 4.31
CA HIS A 488 -6.90 -12.08 3.64
C HIS A 488 -7.71 -11.47 2.51
N LYS A 489 -7.75 -12.14 1.36
CA LYS A 489 -8.63 -11.79 0.24
C LYS A 489 -9.18 -13.07 -0.38
N ALA A 490 -10.50 -13.17 -0.45
CA ALA A 490 -11.21 -14.16 -1.26
C ALA A 490 -11.94 -13.43 -2.38
N LEU A 491 -11.89 -13.99 -3.58
CA LEU A 491 -12.56 -13.46 -4.77
C LEU A 491 -13.36 -14.58 -5.42
N THR A 492 -14.57 -14.28 -5.89
CA THR A 492 -15.42 -15.20 -6.63
C THR A 492 -16.06 -14.48 -7.81
N ASN A 493 -15.90 -15.00 -9.02
CA ASN A 493 -16.66 -14.62 -10.21
C ASN A 493 -17.77 -15.63 -10.44
N SER A 494 -18.95 -15.16 -10.80
CA SER A 494 -20.08 -16.01 -11.15
C SER A 494 -20.84 -15.42 -12.32
N ASP A 495 -21.33 -16.31 -13.22
CA ASP A 495 -22.19 -15.96 -14.34
C ASP A 495 -23.53 -16.70 -14.15
N ASP A 496 -24.63 -15.95 -14.15
CA ASP A 496 -25.99 -16.43 -13.88
C ASP A 496 -26.07 -17.33 -12.63
N GLY A 497 -25.36 -16.93 -11.56
CA GLY A 497 -25.30 -17.64 -10.29
C GLY A 497 -24.37 -18.87 -10.27
N THR A 498 -23.73 -19.20 -11.38
CA THR A 498 -22.73 -20.29 -11.45
C THR A 498 -21.33 -19.71 -11.25
N THR A 499 -20.60 -20.23 -10.27
CA THR A 499 -19.20 -19.82 -10.04
C THR A 499 -18.31 -20.25 -11.20
N THR A 500 -17.66 -19.28 -11.84
CA THR A 500 -16.72 -19.49 -12.96
C THR A 500 -15.27 -19.41 -12.54
N PHE A 501 -14.97 -18.64 -11.50
CA PHE A 501 -13.62 -18.54 -10.92
C PHE A 501 -13.68 -18.20 -9.44
N SER A 502 -12.75 -18.76 -8.66
CA SER A 502 -12.54 -18.34 -7.27
C SER A 502 -11.05 -18.35 -6.91
N SER A 503 -10.65 -17.44 -6.04
CA SER A 503 -9.29 -17.40 -5.50
C SER A 503 -9.26 -17.00 -4.03
N LEU A 504 -8.21 -17.44 -3.34
CA LEU A 504 -7.96 -17.14 -1.93
C LEU A 504 -6.49 -16.75 -1.75
N VAL A 505 -6.27 -15.65 -1.04
CA VAL A 505 -4.94 -15.19 -0.60
C VAL A 505 -4.95 -14.98 0.89
N SER A 506 -3.89 -15.43 1.56
CA SER A 506 -3.62 -15.18 2.98
C SER A 506 -2.14 -14.90 3.17
N ASN A 507 -1.83 -13.76 3.79
CA ASN A 507 -0.47 -13.34 4.11
C ASN A 507 -0.42 -12.89 5.57
N THR A 508 0.38 -13.54 6.40
CA THR A 508 0.49 -13.24 7.84
C THR A 508 1.95 -13.09 8.22
N VAL A 509 2.29 -12.01 8.92
CA VAL A 509 3.60 -11.76 9.52
C VAL A 509 3.49 -11.73 11.03
N ARG A 510 4.41 -12.40 11.73
CA ARG A 510 4.48 -12.49 13.20
C ARG A 510 5.89 -12.19 13.69
N PRO A 511 6.23 -10.93 13.97
CA PRO A 511 7.47 -10.56 14.63
C PRO A 511 7.32 -10.49 16.16
N SER A 512 8.43 -10.67 16.86
CA SER A 512 8.57 -10.41 18.30
C SER A 512 9.98 -9.98 18.65
N ASP A 513 10.10 -9.13 19.69
CA ASP A 513 11.38 -8.63 20.21
C ASP A 513 11.24 -8.16 21.66
N THR A 514 12.37 -8.02 22.34
CA THR A 514 12.50 -7.31 23.62
C THR A 514 13.69 -6.36 23.56
N LEU A 515 13.40 -5.05 23.55
CA LEU A 515 14.39 -3.99 23.66
C LEU A 515 14.75 -3.76 25.14
N GLN A 516 16.02 -3.48 25.40
CA GLN A 516 16.56 -3.19 26.71
C GLN A 516 17.16 -1.79 26.72
N PHE A 517 16.71 -0.97 27.66
CA PHE A 517 17.18 0.40 27.85
C PHE A 517 17.80 0.57 29.24
N ASP A 518 18.85 1.38 29.33
CA ASP A 518 19.39 1.81 30.63
C ASP A 518 18.45 2.82 31.34
N SER A 519 18.78 3.22 32.54
CA SER A 519 18.01 4.20 33.30
C SER A 519 17.98 5.62 32.70
N SER A 520 18.77 5.87 31.67
CA SER A 520 18.80 7.11 30.89
C SER A 520 18.06 6.97 29.56
N PHE A 521 17.33 5.85 29.32
CA PHE A 521 16.63 5.51 28.11
C PHE A 521 17.51 5.33 26.86
N ASN A 522 18.80 5.04 27.02
CA ASN A 522 19.64 4.60 25.91
C ASN A 522 19.37 3.13 25.63
N LEU A 523 19.22 2.77 24.36
CA LEU A 523 19.12 1.37 23.94
C LEU A 523 20.47 0.68 24.17
N ILE A 524 20.48 -0.35 25.04
CA ILE A 524 21.68 -1.11 25.42
C ILE A 524 21.69 -2.54 24.87
N GLY A 525 20.56 -3.00 24.34
CA GLY A 525 20.46 -4.32 23.75
C GLY A 525 19.07 -4.69 23.26
N ASN A 526 19.00 -5.80 22.54
CA ASN A 526 17.75 -6.48 22.24
C ASN A 526 17.91 -8.00 22.45
N SER A 527 16.81 -8.69 22.67
CA SER A 527 16.79 -10.13 22.87
C SER A 527 15.50 -10.73 22.36
N GLY A 528 15.54 -12.03 22.03
CA GLY A 528 14.36 -12.76 21.58
C GLY A 528 13.82 -12.33 20.20
N GLN A 529 14.60 -11.57 19.41
CA GLN A 529 14.17 -11.16 18.08
C GLN A 529 13.92 -12.38 17.21
N ALA A 530 12.66 -12.53 16.79
CA ALA A 530 12.20 -13.57 15.89
C ALA A 530 11.09 -13.03 15.01
N SER A 531 10.99 -13.53 13.80
CA SER A 531 9.87 -13.22 12.91
C SER A 531 9.54 -14.38 12.00
N SER A 532 8.30 -14.45 11.55
CA SER A 532 7.85 -15.41 10.54
C SER A 532 6.86 -14.76 9.59
N GLN A 533 6.86 -15.19 8.34
CA GLN A 533 5.82 -14.88 7.38
C GLN A 533 5.27 -16.17 6.78
N HIS A 534 3.95 -16.27 6.71
CA HIS A 534 3.27 -17.34 5.99
C HIS A 534 2.38 -16.74 4.92
N TYR A 535 2.73 -17.03 3.66
CA TYR A 535 1.92 -16.66 2.49
C TYR A 535 1.29 -17.92 1.88
N LYS A 536 0.00 -17.85 1.55
CA LYS A 536 -0.73 -18.90 0.84
C LYS A 536 -1.65 -18.25 -0.18
N ALA A 537 -1.63 -18.77 -1.41
CA ALA A 537 -2.58 -18.43 -2.45
C ALA A 537 -3.04 -19.69 -3.19
N SER A 538 -4.30 -19.71 -3.61
CA SER A 538 -4.87 -20.78 -4.42
C SER A 538 -6.04 -20.27 -5.24
N ASP A 539 -6.37 -20.94 -6.33
CA ASP A 539 -7.54 -20.63 -7.14
C ASP A 539 -8.23 -21.90 -7.68
N SER A 540 -9.39 -21.71 -8.31
CA SER A 540 -10.20 -22.81 -8.87
C SER A 540 -9.61 -23.42 -10.13
N THR A 541 -8.54 -22.86 -10.73
CA THR A 541 -7.83 -23.45 -11.88
C THR A 541 -6.78 -24.48 -11.45
N GLY A 542 -6.57 -24.65 -10.14
CA GLY A 542 -5.57 -25.54 -9.55
C GLY A 542 -4.27 -24.86 -9.19
N PHE A 543 -4.15 -23.54 -9.36
CA PHE A 543 -2.99 -22.81 -8.85
C PHE A 543 -2.91 -22.94 -7.32
N CYS A 544 -1.72 -23.25 -6.82
CA CYS A 544 -1.40 -23.27 -5.41
C CYS A 544 0.01 -22.74 -5.17
N TYR A 545 0.12 -21.77 -4.30
CA TYR A 545 1.40 -21.26 -3.78
C TYR A 545 1.34 -21.20 -2.27
N SER A 546 2.36 -21.75 -1.60
CA SER A 546 2.50 -21.63 -0.14
C SER A 546 3.98 -21.53 0.22
N ARG A 547 4.31 -20.54 1.02
CA ARG A 547 5.67 -20.30 1.50
C ARG A 547 5.65 -19.81 2.92
N THR A 548 6.52 -20.40 3.75
CA THR A 548 6.78 -19.95 5.11
C THR A 548 8.23 -19.54 5.23
N LEU A 549 8.47 -18.33 5.72
CA LEU A 549 9.78 -17.82 6.11
C LEU A 549 9.87 -17.76 7.62
N THR A 550 11.03 -18.08 8.18
CA THR A 550 11.36 -17.83 9.59
C THR A 550 12.69 -17.11 9.70
N ALA A 551 12.80 -16.24 10.69
CA ALA A 551 14.00 -15.46 10.95
C ALA A 551 14.23 -15.27 12.45
N ALA A 552 15.49 -15.14 12.83
CA ALA A 552 15.90 -14.82 14.18
C ALA A 552 17.25 -14.07 14.15
N GLY A 553 17.46 -13.14 15.10
CA GLY A 553 18.67 -12.35 15.18
C GLY A 553 18.95 -11.51 13.91
N GLY A 554 17.90 -11.10 13.20
CA GLY A 554 18.00 -10.28 11.99
C GLY A 554 18.41 -11.01 10.72
N VAL A 555 18.46 -12.35 10.72
CA VAL A 555 18.80 -13.17 9.55
C VAL A 555 17.75 -14.25 9.27
N LEU A 556 17.62 -14.64 8.00
CA LEU A 556 16.72 -15.71 7.59
C LEU A 556 17.21 -17.06 8.13
N THR A 557 16.36 -17.80 8.84
CA THR A 557 16.69 -19.11 9.44
C THR A 557 15.98 -20.30 8.78
N GLY A 558 14.89 -20.05 8.05
CA GLY A 558 14.15 -21.13 7.40
C GLY A 558 13.30 -20.66 6.24
N VAL A 559 13.16 -21.54 5.26
CA VAL A 559 12.26 -21.39 4.10
C VAL A 559 11.57 -22.72 3.88
N VAL A 560 10.24 -22.73 3.94
CA VAL A 560 9.42 -23.92 3.68
C VAL A 560 8.45 -23.62 2.55
N LYS A 561 8.42 -24.46 1.52
CA LYS A 561 7.44 -24.44 0.43
C LYS A 561 6.38 -25.50 0.71
N GLY A 562 5.09 -25.15 0.57
CA GLY A 562 3.97 -26.01 0.96
C GLY A 562 3.15 -26.60 -0.18
N CYS A 563 3.18 -26.04 -1.38
CA CYS A 563 2.49 -26.58 -2.57
C CYS A 563 3.48 -27.36 -3.43
N SER A 564 3.16 -28.64 -3.74
CA SER A 564 3.92 -29.44 -4.70
C SER A 564 3.53 -29.02 -6.11
N GLY A 565 4.37 -28.29 -6.81
CA GLY A 565 4.11 -27.91 -8.22
C GLY A 565 4.95 -26.75 -8.75
N GLU A 566 5.95 -26.25 -8.02
CA GLU A 566 6.98 -25.35 -8.52
C GLU A 566 8.25 -26.10 -8.93
#